data_79a67fa2fa761bbcc99990f0d3f41ec1
#
_entry.id   79a67fa2fa761bbcc99990f0d3f41ec1
#
_cell.length_a   1.000
_cell.length_b   1.000
_cell.length_c   1.000
_cell.angle_alpha   90.00
_cell.angle_beta   90.00
_cell.angle_gamma   90.00
#
_symmetry.space_group_name_H-M   'P 1'
#
loop_
_entity.id
_entity.type
_entity.pdbx_description
1 polymer ?
#
loop_
_entity_poly.entity_id
_entity_poly.type
_entity_poly.pdbx_seq_one_letter_code
_entity_poly.pdbx_strand_id
1 'polypeptide(L)'
;MNYFDNVNPDLLAKIPITAKRVLEVGCGSARLGEAFKARSPDSQYFGIELFESAVTEAAKVIDGVICANIEQDTSLALKLSPSFDTLVFGDVLEHLLDPWRVLTELRQYIEPGGSCIACVPNVAHWSLISGLLQGKWDYQDAGLLDRTHLRFFTLDSAVQMFQKAGWAVVDATPRNLWPDKTEVALKALLPAAQALGGEVLKARLNMSAFQWVIRATNGARYKPLSVAAMGIKKMAGVTEARVDHPMIALSSLPEVTAVWSAGDLSLPKEMTPGVLVLHRQLMAEPAFNEAMEALVAKGWTLVAEIDDDPYHWPQFVESDFYAFKGVHAVTVSTEHLAETIQKFNPNVEVFENAILSIPYREISKNQKLRVFFGALNRKADWQPIIESVKQVALENKEAIEFVVVHDKEFYDALPDSVAKTFFPTLGIQKYTEVLATCDIALIPLNDTPFNRCKSDLKLIECASAQVAVICSKTVYAIKPEHQEFVLYATSPQDWRDALIKLVKDSQLRQTNIAKALAYVKAKRMHVLQAPLRLAYYGSLIQSKTYLEQQRQERISAMGKA
;
A
#
# COMPACT_ATOMS: atom_id res chain seq x y z
N MET A 1 -10.66 4.47 -23.76
CA MET A 1 -10.12 5.07 -22.53
C MET A 1 -9.52 6.40 -22.92
N ASN A 2 -9.90 7.47 -22.25
CA ASN A 2 -9.31 8.78 -22.50
C ASN A 2 -7.86 8.76 -22.00
N TYR A 3 -6.93 9.38 -22.71
CA TYR A 3 -5.51 9.50 -22.34
C TYR A 3 -5.33 10.05 -20.92
N PHE A 4 -6.22 10.95 -20.49
CA PHE A 4 -6.21 11.62 -19.19
C PHE A 4 -6.75 10.79 -18.00
N ASP A 5 -7.22 9.55 -18.21
CA ASP A 5 -7.92 8.77 -17.18
C ASP A 5 -7.05 7.68 -16.50
N ASN A 6 -5.76 7.61 -16.82
CA ASN A 6 -4.87 6.59 -16.29
C ASN A 6 -4.09 7.08 -15.06
N VAL A 7 -4.13 6.28 -13.98
CA VAL A 7 -3.23 6.47 -12.83
C VAL A 7 -1.96 5.67 -13.07
N ASN A 8 -0.80 6.33 -13.01
CA ASN A 8 0.49 5.65 -12.98
C ASN A 8 0.76 5.13 -11.55
N PRO A 9 0.66 3.81 -11.30
CA PRO A 9 0.79 3.26 -9.95
C PRO A 9 2.23 3.39 -9.41
N ASP A 10 3.24 3.39 -10.28
CA ASP A 10 4.64 3.52 -9.88
C ASP A 10 4.94 4.96 -9.47
N LEU A 11 4.36 5.95 -10.15
CA LEU A 11 4.45 7.36 -9.77
C LEU A 11 3.71 7.60 -8.45
N LEU A 12 2.47 7.11 -8.31
CA LEU A 12 1.69 7.21 -7.08
C LEU A 12 2.41 6.60 -5.86
N ALA A 13 3.14 5.49 -6.06
CA ALA A 13 3.88 4.83 -4.99
C ALA A 13 5.07 5.65 -4.47
N LYS A 14 5.57 6.59 -5.28
CA LYS A 14 6.73 7.44 -4.93
C LYS A 14 6.35 8.80 -4.35
N ILE A 15 5.10 9.25 -4.49
CA ILE A 15 4.62 10.44 -3.80
C ILE A 15 4.63 10.14 -2.30
N PRO A 16 5.34 10.91 -1.45
CA PRO A 16 5.40 10.67 -0.02
C PRO A 16 3.98 10.62 0.56
N ILE A 17 3.62 9.49 1.17
CA ILE A 17 2.27 9.32 1.73
C ILE A 17 1.93 10.40 2.77
N THR A 18 2.95 10.98 3.37
CA THR A 18 2.86 12.05 4.37
C THR A 18 2.77 13.45 3.78
N ALA A 19 2.82 13.60 2.44
CA ALA A 19 2.73 14.91 1.79
C ALA A 19 1.42 15.61 2.16
N LYS A 20 1.51 16.89 2.49
CA LYS A 20 0.37 17.72 2.91
C LYS A 20 -0.12 18.64 1.80
N ARG A 21 0.79 19.14 0.98
CA ARG A 21 0.45 20.03 -0.14
C ARG A 21 1.22 19.61 -1.39
N VAL A 22 0.51 18.98 -2.31
CA VAL A 22 1.06 18.47 -3.56
C VAL A 22 0.69 19.38 -4.71
N LEU A 23 1.66 19.68 -5.58
CA LEU A 23 1.46 20.36 -6.86
C LEU A 23 1.79 19.38 -7.99
N GLU A 24 0.84 19.08 -8.86
CA GLU A 24 1.04 18.29 -10.08
C GLU A 24 1.00 19.18 -11.31
N VAL A 25 2.02 19.09 -12.15
CA VAL A 25 2.07 19.75 -13.47
C VAL A 25 1.64 18.74 -14.53
N GLY A 26 0.70 19.15 -15.38
CA GLY A 26 0.06 18.26 -16.36
C GLY A 26 -0.87 17.24 -15.69
N CYS A 27 -1.72 17.73 -14.77
CA CYS A 27 -2.54 16.84 -13.96
C CYS A 27 -3.68 16.14 -14.72
N GLY A 28 -3.92 16.48 -15.99
CA GLY A 28 -5.03 15.94 -16.76
C GLY A 28 -6.37 16.09 -16.03
N SER A 29 -7.15 15.02 -15.95
CA SER A 29 -8.40 14.95 -15.16
C SER A 29 -8.16 14.72 -13.64
N ALA A 30 -6.91 14.85 -13.16
CA ALA A 30 -6.46 14.70 -11.77
C ALA A 30 -6.71 13.31 -11.13
N ARG A 31 -6.68 12.25 -11.93
CA ARG A 31 -6.86 10.87 -11.41
C ARG A 31 -5.75 10.45 -10.45
N LEU A 32 -4.51 10.91 -10.67
CA LEU A 32 -3.41 10.67 -9.74
C LEU A 32 -3.67 11.37 -8.40
N GLY A 33 -4.15 12.63 -8.43
CA GLY A 33 -4.53 13.38 -7.24
C GLY A 33 -5.68 12.73 -6.46
N GLU A 34 -6.70 12.24 -7.15
CA GLU A 34 -7.80 11.47 -6.54
C GLU A 34 -7.27 10.22 -5.82
N ALA A 35 -6.43 9.44 -6.49
CA ALA A 35 -5.83 8.24 -5.92
C ALA A 35 -4.90 8.55 -4.75
N PHE A 36 -4.17 9.66 -4.79
CA PHE A 36 -3.33 10.11 -3.68
C PHE A 36 -4.17 10.54 -2.47
N LYS A 37 -5.21 11.35 -2.67
CA LYS A 37 -6.14 11.77 -1.60
C LYS A 37 -6.85 10.59 -0.93
N ALA A 38 -7.07 9.50 -1.66
CA ALA A 38 -7.59 8.26 -1.06
C ALA A 38 -6.59 7.61 -0.07
N ARG A 39 -5.28 7.82 -0.24
CA ARG A 39 -4.21 7.38 0.68
C ARG A 39 -3.92 8.38 1.80
N SER A 40 -4.08 9.66 1.51
CA SER A 40 -3.77 10.80 2.39
C SER A 40 -4.94 11.78 2.41
N PRO A 41 -6.07 11.44 3.10
CA PRO A 41 -7.32 12.20 2.99
C PRO A 41 -7.23 13.66 3.45
N ASP A 42 -6.30 13.98 4.36
CA ASP A 42 -6.09 15.33 4.91
C ASP A 42 -5.11 16.17 4.09
N SER A 43 -4.60 15.63 2.96
CA SER A 43 -3.73 16.36 2.06
C SER A 43 -4.52 17.32 1.17
N GLN A 44 -3.85 18.39 0.73
CA GLN A 44 -4.32 19.27 -0.32
C GLN A 44 -3.58 18.95 -1.62
N TYR A 45 -4.31 18.80 -2.71
CA TYR A 45 -3.76 18.50 -4.02
C TYR A 45 -4.14 19.55 -5.03
N PHE A 46 -3.13 20.11 -5.70
CA PHE A 46 -3.29 21.18 -6.67
C PHE A 46 -2.72 20.75 -8.04
N GLY A 47 -3.34 21.22 -9.11
CA GLY A 47 -2.93 20.92 -10.47
C GLY A 47 -2.64 22.18 -11.32
N ILE A 48 -1.72 22.03 -12.27
CA ILE A 48 -1.58 22.92 -13.42
C ILE A 48 -1.83 22.09 -14.66
N GLU A 49 -2.74 22.55 -15.52
CA GLU A 49 -3.11 21.81 -16.72
C GLU A 49 -3.29 22.77 -17.90
N LEU A 50 -2.88 22.36 -19.10
CA LEU A 50 -2.96 23.16 -20.31
C LEU A 50 -4.37 23.16 -20.92
N PHE A 51 -5.07 22.04 -20.84
CA PHE A 51 -6.36 21.82 -21.53
C PHE A 51 -7.54 22.15 -20.62
N GLU A 52 -8.36 23.13 -21.01
CA GLU A 52 -9.52 23.61 -20.25
C GLU A 52 -10.54 22.50 -19.96
N SER A 53 -10.73 21.58 -20.90
CA SER A 53 -11.61 20.43 -20.71
C SER A 53 -11.14 19.51 -19.56
N ALA A 54 -9.84 19.27 -19.45
CA ALA A 54 -9.26 18.47 -18.37
C ALA A 54 -9.31 19.22 -17.02
N VAL A 55 -9.06 20.54 -17.03
CA VAL A 55 -9.22 21.43 -15.85
C VAL A 55 -10.63 21.33 -15.26
N THR A 56 -11.65 21.31 -16.11
CA THR A 56 -13.05 21.19 -15.67
C THR A 56 -13.33 19.89 -14.91
N GLU A 57 -12.73 18.78 -15.34
CA GLU A 57 -12.86 17.49 -14.66
C GLU A 57 -11.99 17.44 -13.38
N ALA A 58 -10.75 17.94 -13.45
CA ALA A 58 -9.85 18.00 -12.31
C ALA A 58 -10.43 18.79 -11.13
N ALA A 59 -11.08 19.93 -11.41
CA ALA A 59 -11.70 20.78 -10.39
C ALA A 59 -12.79 20.09 -9.56
N LYS A 60 -13.29 18.94 -10.01
CA LYS A 60 -14.30 18.14 -9.27
C LYS A 60 -13.68 17.26 -8.18
N VAL A 61 -12.38 16.96 -8.27
CA VAL A 61 -11.73 15.91 -7.45
C VAL A 61 -10.54 16.40 -6.63
N ILE A 62 -9.87 17.50 -7.03
CA ILE A 62 -8.74 18.09 -6.29
C ILE A 62 -9.06 19.47 -5.72
N ASP A 63 -8.21 19.98 -4.82
CA ASP A 63 -8.48 21.19 -4.04
C ASP A 63 -8.32 22.49 -4.85
N GLY A 64 -7.61 22.44 -5.98
CA GLY A 64 -7.50 23.54 -6.91
C GLY A 64 -6.74 23.18 -8.17
N VAL A 65 -7.09 23.84 -9.28
CA VAL A 65 -6.42 23.64 -10.56
C VAL A 65 -6.31 24.95 -11.31
N ILE A 66 -5.17 25.18 -11.98
CA ILE A 66 -4.88 26.36 -12.79
C ILE A 66 -4.80 25.92 -14.25
N CYS A 67 -5.61 26.55 -15.12
CA CYS A 67 -5.46 26.41 -16.56
C CYS A 67 -4.32 27.32 -17.02
N ALA A 68 -3.19 26.72 -17.40
CA ALA A 68 -2.01 27.50 -17.81
C ALA A 68 -1.01 26.67 -18.62
N ASN A 69 -0.28 27.34 -19.50
CA ASN A 69 0.95 26.82 -20.09
C ASN A 69 2.12 27.12 -19.13
N ILE A 70 2.70 26.08 -18.54
CA ILE A 70 3.76 26.19 -17.54
C ILE A 70 5.02 26.89 -18.07
N GLU A 71 5.27 26.89 -19.38
CA GLU A 71 6.42 27.53 -20.00
C GLU A 71 6.20 28.98 -20.39
N GLN A 72 4.95 29.41 -20.54
CA GLN A 72 4.62 30.73 -21.12
C GLN A 72 3.89 31.66 -20.17
N ASP A 73 3.16 31.13 -19.17
CA ASP A 73 2.38 31.97 -18.25
C ASP A 73 3.25 32.56 -17.14
N THR A 74 3.74 33.78 -17.35
CA THR A 74 4.53 34.54 -16.35
C THR A 74 3.73 34.94 -15.11
N SER A 75 2.38 34.82 -15.15
CA SER A 75 1.51 35.12 -14.01
C SER A 75 1.39 33.98 -13.01
N LEU A 76 1.91 32.79 -13.32
CA LEU A 76 1.88 31.63 -12.42
C LEU A 76 2.48 31.94 -11.04
N ALA A 77 3.55 32.75 -11.01
CA ALA A 77 4.16 33.18 -9.76
C ALA A 77 3.19 33.92 -8.81
N LEU A 78 2.19 34.60 -9.34
CA LEU A 78 1.15 35.28 -8.56
C LEU A 78 0.00 34.36 -8.14
N LYS A 79 -0.18 33.25 -8.88
CA LYS A 79 -1.25 32.26 -8.65
C LYS A 79 -0.82 31.14 -7.70
N LEU A 80 0.48 30.80 -7.70
CA LEU A 80 1.06 29.80 -6.80
C LEU A 80 1.37 30.44 -5.46
N SER A 81 0.73 29.97 -4.41
CA SER A 81 1.12 30.31 -3.05
C SER A 81 2.42 29.57 -2.71
N PRO A 82 3.42 30.22 -2.08
CA PRO A 82 4.62 29.51 -1.65
C PRO A 82 4.25 28.42 -0.64
N SER A 83 5.05 27.33 -0.65
CA SER A 83 5.04 26.18 0.25
C SER A 83 4.13 25.01 -0.14
N PHE A 84 4.51 24.34 -1.22
CA PHE A 84 4.20 22.93 -1.43
C PHE A 84 5.34 22.08 -0.84
N ASP A 85 5.00 20.90 -0.35
CA ASP A 85 6.02 19.94 0.09
C ASP A 85 6.37 18.92 -0.98
N THR A 86 5.53 18.81 -2.02
CA THR A 86 5.72 17.84 -3.09
C THR A 86 5.32 18.40 -4.45
N LEU A 87 6.21 18.20 -5.44
CA LEU A 87 6.01 18.53 -6.86
C LEU A 87 5.98 17.24 -7.67
N VAL A 88 5.02 17.12 -8.58
CA VAL A 88 4.82 15.91 -9.39
C VAL A 88 4.75 16.24 -10.88
N PHE A 89 5.43 15.42 -11.70
CA PHE A 89 5.33 15.42 -13.16
C PHE A 89 5.04 13.99 -13.66
N GLY A 90 3.85 13.78 -14.19
CA GLY A 90 3.45 12.52 -14.79
C GLY A 90 3.50 12.61 -16.31
N ASP A 91 4.61 12.19 -16.95
CA ASP A 91 4.78 12.22 -18.41
C ASP A 91 4.58 13.64 -18.99
N VAL A 92 5.34 14.61 -18.49
CA VAL A 92 5.26 16.04 -18.88
C VAL A 92 6.59 16.61 -19.35
N LEU A 93 7.70 16.27 -18.68
CA LEU A 93 9.00 16.90 -18.92
C LEU A 93 9.52 16.67 -20.35
N GLU A 94 9.17 15.58 -20.99
CA GLU A 94 9.48 15.25 -22.38
C GLU A 94 8.76 16.12 -23.40
N HIS A 95 7.64 16.73 -23.02
CA HIS A 95 6.85 17.61 -23.88
C HIS A 95 7.27 19.09 -23.80
N LEU A 96 8.13 19.44 -22.84
CA LEU A 96 8.57 20.82 -22.62
C LEU A 96 9.72 21.22 -23.56
N LEU A 97 9.74 22.46 -23.99
CA LEU A 97 10.85 23.06 -24.73
C LEU A 97 12.09 23.19 -23.82
N ASP A 98 11.89 23.59 -22.55
CA ASP A 98 12.96 23.77 -21.58
C ASP A 98 12.58 23.23 -20.19
N PRO A 99 12.60 21.88 -20.02
CA PRO A 99 12.29 21.28 -18.74
C PRO A 99 13.28 21.65 -17.62
N TRP A 100 14.54 22.02 -17.94
CA TRP A 100 15.53 22.48 -16.95
C TRP A 100 15.09 23.78 -16.31
N ARG A 101 14.63 24.75 -17.12
CA ARG A 101 14.10 26.02 -16.62
C ARG A 101 12.87 25.81 -15.75
N VAL A 102 11.90 25.01 -16.21
CA VAL A 102 10.67 24.74 -15.45
C VAL A 102 10.97 24.08 -14.09
N LEU A 103 11.85 23.07 -14.04
CA LEU A 103 12.29 22.45 -12.79
C LEU A 103 13.00 23.45 -11.86
N THR A 104 13.79 24.37 -12.39
CA THR A 104 14.49 25.39 -11.62
C THR A 104 13.51 26.42 -11.04
N GLU A 105 12.58 26.90 -11.88
CA GLU A 105 11.60 27.93 -11.48
C GLU A 105 10.59 27.39 -10.46
N LEU A 106 10.09 26.15 -10.63
CA LEU A 106 9.14 25.58 -9.69
C LEU A 106 9.76 25.20 -8.35
N ARG A 107 11.07 24.97 -8.30
CA ARG A 107 11.76 24.63 -7.06
C ARG A 107 11.57 25.68 -5.95
N GLN A 108 11.43 26.97 -6.28
CA GLN A 108 11.21 28.03 -5.31
C GLN A 108 9.88 27.94 -4.54
N TYR A 109 8.90 27.19 -5.09
CA TYR A 109 7.59 26.95 -4.46
C TYR A 109 7.57 25.70 -3.61
N ILE A 110 8.68 24.94 -3.57
CA ILE A 110 8.81 23.71 -2.81
C ILE A 110 9.64 23.97 -1.55
N GLU A 111 9.12 23.55 -0.42
CA GLU A 111 9.79 23.70 0.88
C GLU A 111 11.19 23.08 0.88
N PRO A 112 12.13 23.60 1.68
CA PRO A 112 13.40 22.93 1.91
C PRO A 112 13.20 21.50 2.40
N GLY A 113 13.81 20.53 1.74
CA GLY A 113 13.59 19.10 1.99
C GLY A 113 12.36 18.50 1.30
N GLY A 114 11.50 19.31 0.70
CA GLY A 114 10.37 18.83 -0.07
C GLY A 114 10.78 18.00 -1.29
N SER A 115 9.86 17.19 -1.81
CA SER A 115 10.12 16.20 -2.85
C SER A 115 9.71 16.68 -4.24
N CYS A 116 10.45 16.23 -5.26
CA CYS A 116 10.02 16.27 -6.66
C CYS A 116 10.02 14.86 -7.22
N ILE A 117 8.89 14.42 -7.76
CA ILE A 117 8.72 13.10 -8.35
C ILE A 117 8.33 13.26 -9.82
N ALA A 118 9.05 12.59 -10.72
CA ALA A 118 8.72 12.65 -12.14
C ALA A 118 8.81 11.27 -12.80
N CYS A 119 7.87 11.00 -13.70
CA CYS A 119 7.96 9.89 -14.63
C CYS A 119 8.43 10.43 -15.98
N VAL A 120 9.47 9.80 -16.57
CA VAL A 120 10.02 10.18 -17.86
C VAL A 120 10.27 8.96 -18.76
N PRO A 121 9.96 9.04 -20.08
CA PRO A 121 10.23 7.97 -21.04
C PRO A 121 11.73 7.71 -21.18
N ASN A 122 12.10 6.44 -21.40
CA ASN A 122 13.49 6.03 -21.54
C ASN A 122 13.82 5.61 -22.97
N VAL A 123 14.62 6.40 -23.67
CA VAL A 123 15.07 6.08 -25.03
C VAL A 123 16.09 4.93 -25.10
N ALA A 124 16.65 4.52 -23.98
CA ALA A 124 17.53 3.35 -23.89
C ALA A 124 16.75 2.01 -23.77
N HIS A 125 15.41 2.04 -23.82
CA HIS A 125 14.59 0.83 -23.78
C HIS A 125 14.85 -0.07 -24.98
N TRP A 126 14.84 -1.39 -24.75
CA TRP A 126 15.15 -2.40 -25.76
C TRP A 126 14.34 -2.26 -27.05
N SER A 127 13.09 -1.81 -26.98
CA SER A 127 12.23 -1.68 -28.15
C SER A 127 12.73 -0.62 -29.14
N LEU A 128 13.24 0.52 -28.64
CA LEU A 128 13.83 1.56 -29.48
C LEU A 128 15.17 1.13 -30.06
N ILE A 129 16.02 0.51 -29.23
CA ILE A 129 17.31 -0.02 -29.70
C ILE A 129 17.07 -1.04 -30.81
N SER A 130 16.12 -1.95 -30.67
CA SER A 130 15.76 -2.95 -31.67
C SER A 130 15.21 -2.29 -32.94
N GLY A 131 14.42 -1.22 -32.81
CA GLY A 131 13.92 -0.43 -33.94
C GLY A 131 15.07 0.22 -34.73
N LEU A 132 15.98 0.90 -34.03
CA LEU A 132 17.15 1.55 -34.63
C LEU A 132 18.05 0.56 -35.37
N LEU A 133 18.28 -0.64 -34.83
CA LEU A 133 19.02 -1.70 -35.48
C LEU A 133 18.36 -2.19 -36.79
N GLN A 134 17.05 -1.96 -36.92
CA GLN A 134 16.26 -2.25 -38.12
C GLN A 134 16.10 -1.02 -39.04
N GLY A 135 16.72 0.12 -38.70
CA GLY A 135 16.57 1.38 -39.45
C GLY A 135 15.20 2.05 -39.26
N LYS A 136 14.51 1.80 -38.13
CA LYS A 136 13.18 2.32 -37.85
C LYS A 136 13.22 3.36 -36.75
N TRP A 137 12.51 4.47 -36.97
CA TRP A 137 12.21 5.51 -35.97
C TRP A 137 10.83 6.09 -36.30
N ASP A 138 9.81 5.32 -35.97
CA ASP A 138 8.44 5.62 -36.40
C ASP A 138 7.70 6.34 -35.25
N TYR A 139 7.35 7.62 -35.47
CA TYR A 139 6.54 8.39 -34.52
C TYR A 139 5.14 7.80 -34.42
N GLN A 140 4.63 7.78 -33.18
CA GLN A 140 3.35 7.19 -32.80
C GLN A 140 2.46 8.23 -32.11
N ASP A 141 1.21 7.88 -31.85
CA ASP A 141 0.28 8.75 -31.13
C ASP A 141 0.42 8.63 -29.60
N ALA A 142 1.21 7.68 -29.11
CA ALA A 142 1.50 7.46 -27.69
C ALA A 142 2.75 6.59 -27.52
N GLY A 143 3.35 6.59 -26.32
CA GLY A 143 4.50 5.76 -25.97
C GLY A 143 5.84 6.46 -26.12
N LEU A 144 6.95 5.71 -26.23
CA LEU A 144 8.31 6.27 -26.21
C LEU A 144 8.60 7.21 -27.39
N LEU A 145 7.99 6.98 -28.54
CA LEU A 145 8.10 7.81 -29.74
C LEU A 145 6.81 8.59 -30.01
N ASP A 146 6.14 9.03 -28.97
CA ASP A 146 5.03 9.97 -29.13
C ASP A 146 5.48 11.18 -29.95
N ARG A 147 4.70 11.56 -30.98
CA ARG A 147 5.02 12.66 -31.87
C ARG A 147 5.09 14.02 -31.20
N THR A 148 4.56 14.13 -29.97
CA THR A 148 4.56 15.36 -29.16
C THR A 148 5.78 15.44 -28.22
N HIS A 149 6.61 14.38 -28.14
CA HIS A 149 7.84 14.43 -27.37
C HIS A 149 8.89 15.32 -28.04
N LEU A 150 9.32 16.34 -27.31
CA LEU A 150 10.36 17.29 -27.74
C LEU A 150 11.73 16.94 -27.15
N ARG A 151 11.75 16.21 -26.04
CA ARG A 151 12.96 15.80 -25.30
C ARG A 151 12.99 14.28 -25.12
N PHE A 152 14.18 13.73 -25.21
CA PHE A 152 14.42 12.30 -25.10
C PHE A 152 15.47 12.05 -24.02
N PHE A 153 15.15 11.16 -23.07
CA PHE A 153 15.99 10.92 -21.90
C PHE A 153 16.46 9.48 -21.81
N THR A 154 17.73 9.31 -21.43
CA THR A 154 18.22 8.12 -20.73
C THR A 154 18.17 8.38 -19.23
N LEU A 155 18.39 7.36 -18.37
CA LEU A 155 18.49 7.57 -16.92
C LEU A 155 19.53 8.64 -16.57
N ASP A 156 20.73 8.51 -17.12
CA ASP A 156 21.84 9.43 -16.81
C ASP A 156 21.51 10.89 -17.19
N SER A 157 20.91 11.12 -18.38
CA SER A 157 20.54 12.46 -18.82
C SER A 157 19.37 13.05 -18.02
N ALA A 158 18.40 12.22 -17.63
CA ALA A 158 17.31 12.65 -16.74
C ALA A 158 17.81 13.04 -15.36
N VAL A 159 18.66 12.19 -14.73
CA VAL A 159 19.31 12.52 -13.43
C VAL A 159 20.11 13.82 -13.52
N GLN A 160 20.89 14.01 -14.58
CA GLN A 160 21.64 15.26 -14.79
C GLN A 160 20.73 16.48 -14.94
N MET A 161 19.56 16.34 -15.58
CA MET A 161 18.58 17.42 -15.69
C MET A 161 18.13 17.89 -14.29
N PHE A 162 17.73 16.98 -13.41
CA PHE A 162 17.35 17.32 -12.03
C PHE A 162 18.50 17.98 -11.27
N GLN A 163 19.72 17.42 -11.37
CA GLN A 163 20.89 17.98 -10.68
C GLN A 163 21.24 19.39 -11.15
N LYS A 164 21.19 19.65 -12.47
CA LYS A 164 21.42 20.99 -13.05
C LYS A 164 20.36 22.00 -12.61
N ALA A 165 19.12 21.56 -12.40
CA ALA A 165 18.04 22.38 -11.87
C ALA A 165 18.10 22.57 -10.32
N GLY A 166 19.15 22.03 -9.67
CA GLY A 166 19.41 22.21 -8.24
C GLY A 166 18.69 21.21 -7.32
N TRP A 167 18.14 20.14 -7.88
CA TRP A 167 17.51 19.06 -7.11
C TRP A 167 18.53 17.98 -6.71
N ALA A 168 18.40 17.44 -5.49
CA ALA A 168 19.19 16.31 -5.04
C ALA A 168 18.44 15.01 -5.34
N VAL A 169 18.88 14.25 -6.36
CA VAL A 169 18.26 12.96 -6.71
C VAL A 169 18.47 11.95 -5.58
N VAL A 170 17.40 11.35 -5.10
CA VAL A 170 17.35 10.33 -4.05
C VAL A 170 17.40 8.94 -4.65
N ASP A 171 16.48 8.66 -5.56
CA ASP A 171 16.41 7.38 -6.28
C ASP A 171 15.78 7.54 -7.67
N ALA A 172 15.98 6.50 -8.50
CA ALA A 172 15.31 6.35 -9.77
C ALA A 172 14.85 4.89 -9.89
N THR A 173 13.55 4.68 -10.03
CA THR A 173 12.94 3.36 -10.10
C THR A 173 12.52 3.04 -11.52
N PRO A 174 12.93 1.88 -12.10
CA PRO A 174 12.51 1.49 -13.43
C PRO A 174 11.05 1.08 -13.43
N ARG A 175 10.29 1.58 -14.37
CA ARG A 175 8.97 1.08 -14.73
C ARG A 175 9.11 0.09 -15.86
N ASN A 176 8.95 -1.19 -15.55
CA ASN A 176 9.15 -2.28 -16.51
C ASN A 176 7.80 -2.75 -17.04
N LEU A 177 7.66 -2.71 -18.37
CA LEU A 177 6.50 -3.25 -19.07
C LEU A 177 6.95 -4.47 -19.90
N TRP A 178 6.03 -5.42 -20.07
CA TRP A 178 6.22 -6.63 -20.90
C TRP A 178 7.47 -7.46 -20.54
N PRO A 179 7.59 -7.99 -19.31
CA PRO A 179 8.80 -8.66 -18.83
C PRO A 179 9.25 -9.82 -19.74
N ASP A 180 8.33 -10.63 -20.26
CA ASP A 180 8.66 -11.76 -21.14
C ASP A 180 9.33 -11.30 -22.46
N LYS A 181 8.78 -10.25 -23.09
CA LYS A 181 9.36 -9.68 -24.32
C LYS A 181 10.73 -9.05 -24.04
N THR A 182 10.87 -8.41 -22.89
CA THR A 182 12.12 -7.80 -22.42
C THR A 182 13.21 -8.85 -22.31
N GLU A 183 12.96 -9.99 -21.65
CA GLU A 183 13.96 -11.05 -21.52
C GLU A 183 14.41 -11.62 -22.87
N VAL A 184 13.50 -11.77 -23.82
CA VAL A 184 13.85 -12.21 -25.18
C VAL A 184 14.76 -11.21 -25.87
N ALA A 185 14.46 -9.92 -25.82
CA ALA A 185 15.26 -8.87 -26.44
C ALA A 185 16.65 -8.74 -25.80
N LEU A 186 16.72 -8.82 -24.46
CA LEU A 186 17.97 -8.72 -23.71
C LEU A 186 18.96 -9.85 -24.04
N LYS A 187 18.50 -11.06 -24.37
CA LYS A 187 19.36 -12.16 -24.81
C LYS A 187 20.17 -11.80 -26.07
N ALA A 188 19.57 -10.99 -26.96
CA ALA A 188 20.25 -10.53 -28.18
C ALA A 188 21.10 -9.27 -27.96
N LEU A 189 20.61 -8.32 -27.14
CA LEU A 189 21.22 -7.00 -27.01
C LEU A 189 22.35 -6.92 -25.99
N LEU A 190 22.31 -7.68 -24.89
CA LEU A 190 23.35 -7.63 -23.86
C LEU A 190 24.74 -8.03 -24.35
N PRO A 191 24.92 -9.10 -25.17
CA PRO A 191 26.22 -9.41 -25.74
C PRO A 191 26.80 -8.28 -26.60
N ALA A 192 25.94 -7.60 -27.40
CA ALA A 192 26.36 -6.46 -28.19
C ALA A 192 26.76 -5.27 -27.31
N ALA A 193 25.98 -4.96 -26.27
CA ALA A 193 26.34 -3.91 -25.31
C ALA A 193 27.67 -4.17 -24.63
N GLN A 194 27.95 -5.43 -24.23
CA GLN A 194 29.20 -5.83 -23.62
C GLN A 194 30.38 -5.69 -24.61
N ALA A 195 30.20 -6.12 -25.84
CA ALA A 195 31.22 -6.00 -26.89
C ALA A 195 31.60 -4.53 -27.19
N LEU A 196 30.66 -3.59 -26.97
CA LEU A 196 30.88 -2.15 -27.10
C LEU A 196 31.40 -1.48 -25.81
N GLY A 197 31.80 -2.27 -24.81
CA GLY A 197 32.35 -1.76 -23.55
C GLY A 197 31.32 -1.36 -22.50
N GLY A 198 30.04 -1.69 -22.70
CA GLY A 198 28.99 -1.43 -21.73
C GLY A 198 29.04 -2.40 -20.54
N GLU A 199 28.77 -1.89 -19.35
CA GLU A 199 28.57 -2.74 -18.16
C GLU A 199 27.24 -3.50 -18.28
N VAL A 200 27.31 -4.84 -18.20
CA VAL A 200 26.15 -5.72 -18.46
C VAL A 200 24.96 -5.44 -17.55
N LEU A 201 25.20 -5.24 -16.25
CA LEU A 201 24.12 -4.96 -15.27
C LEU A 201 23.47 -3.60 -15.53
N LYS A 202 24.28 -2.57 -15.79
CA LYS A 202 23.76 -1.22 -16.13
C LYS A 202 23.01 -1.24 -17.46
N ALA A 203 23.53 -1.95 -18.48
CA ALA A 203 22.87 -2.12 -19.77
C ALA A 203 21.53 -2.85 -19.61
N ARG A 204 21.50 -3.95 -18.85
CA ARG A 204 20.26 -4.69 -18.56
C ARG A 204 19.21 -3.79 -17.91
N LEU A 205 19.59 -3.06 -16.88
CA LEU A 205 18.68 -2.16 -16.15
C LEU A 205 18.10 -1.09 -17.09
N ASN A 206 18.96 -0.40 -17.86
CA ASN A 206 18.54 0.65 -18.79
C ASN A 206 17.63 0.11 -19.91
N MET A 207 17.98 -1.03 -20.50
CA MET A 207 17.19 -1.61 -21.58
C MET A 207 15.86 -2.19 -21.11
N SER A 208 15.73 -2.58 -19.87
CA SER A 208 14.48 -3.11 -19.30
C SER A 208 13.48 -2.01 -18.93
N ALA A 209 13.96 -0.84 -18.55
CA ALA A 209 13.10 0.24 -18.09
C ALA A 209 12.40 0.93 -19.29
N PHE A 210 11.07 0.86 -19.34
CA PHE A 210 10.26 1.60 -20.31
C PHE A 210 10.23 3.09 -19.95
N GLN A 211 10.07 3.39 -18.68
CA GLN A 211 10.12 4.73 -18.11
C GLN A 211 10.92 4.70 -16.81
N TRP A 212 11.36 5.87 -16.36
CA TRP A 212 11.98 6.08 -15.06
C TRP A 212 11.12 6.94 -14.18
N VAL A 213 10.81 6.46 -12.98
CA VAL A 213 10.24 7.29 -11.91
C VAL A 213 11.41 7.80 -11.07
N ILE A 214 11.69 9.09 -11.18
CA ILE A 214 12.79 9.78 -10.50
C ILE A 214 12.22 10.50 -9.28
N ARG A 215 12.85 10.31 -8.12
CA ARG A 215 12.57 11.07 -6.92
C ARG A 215 13.78 11.89 -6.54
N ALA A 216 13.54 13.19 -6.32
CA ALA A 216 14.55 14.15 -5.91
C ALA A 216 14.02 15.04 -4.78
N THR A 217 14.91 15.72 -4.06
CA THR A 217 14.54 16.62 -2.94
C THR A 217 15.12 18.00 -3.10
N ASN A 218 14.43 19.02 -2.55
CA ASN A 218 14.88 20.40 -2.55
C ASN A 218 15.96 20.61 -1.48
N GLY A 219 17.22 20.31 -1.85
CA GLY A 219 18.41 20.60 -1.03
C GLY A 219 18.75 19.58 0.06
N ALA A 220 17.83 18.75 0.53
CA ALA A 220 18.13 17.74 1.52
C ALA A 220 18.76 16.48 0.88
N ARG A 221 19.87 16.01 1.45
CA ARG A 221 20.43 14.69 1.16
C ARG A 221 20.12 13.77 2.33
N TYR A 222 19.25 12.82 2.13
CA TYR A 222 18.95 11.80 3.13
C TYR A 222 19.99 10.67 3.07
N LYS A 223 20.35 10.15 4.25
CA LYS A 223 20.93 8.81 4.35
C LYS A 223 19.77 7.87 4.63
N PRO A 224 19.23 7.19 3.61
CA PRO A 224 18.00 6.43 3.78
C PRO A 224 18.20 5.26 4.74
N LEU A 225 17.19 5.01 5.58
CA LEU A 225 17.09 3.80 6.37
C LEU A 225 16.68 2.65 5.45
N SER A 226 17.47 1.61 5.44
CA SER A 226 17.13 0.37 4.73
C SER A 226 16.12 -0.44 5.54
N VAL A 227 14.99 -0.76 4.93
CA VAL A 227 13.96 -1.64 5.50
C VAL A 227 13.68 -2.76 4.52
N ALA A 228 13.92 -3.99 4.95
CA ALA A 228 13.58 -5.18 4.19
C ALA A 228 12.44 -5.92 4.89
N ALA A 229 11.54 -6.56 4.15
CA ALA A 229 10.50 -7.39 4.75
C ALA A 229 10.30 -8.69 3.97
N MET A 230 10.18 -9.80 4.70
CA MET A 230 9.98 -11.14 4.14
C MET A 230 8.80 -11.84 4.79
N GLY A 231 7.78 -12.19 3.99
CA GLY A 231 6.69 -13.07 4.42
C GLY A 231 7.00 -14.53 4.13
N ILE A 232 6.38 -15.47 4.85
CA ILE A 232 6.60 -16.92 4.63
C ILE A 232 6.10 -17.34 3.24
N LYS A 233 4.93 -16.81 2.82
CA LYS A 233 4.32 -16.97 1.50
C LYS A 233 3.22 -15.93 1.33
N LYS A 234 2.79 -15.72 0.10
CA LYS A 234 1.66 -14.81 -0.15
C LYS A 234 0.35 -15.43 0.37
N MET A 235 -0.29 -14.72 1.30
CA MET A 235 -1.60 -15.07 1.87
C MET A 235 -2.52 -13.87 1.73
N ALA A 236 -3.56 -14.02 0.89
CA ALA A 236 -4.49 -12.94 0.57
C ALA A 236 -5.10 -12.29 1.83
N GLY A 237 -5.08 -10.97 1.88
CA GLY A 237 -5.55 -10.15 2.99
C GLY A 237 -4.56 -10.02 4.15
N VAL A 238 -3.73 -11.04 4.42
CA VAL A 238 -2.76 -11.04 5.52
C VAL A 238 -1.43 -10.42 5.08
N THR A 239 -0.86 -10.92 3.99
CA THR A 239 0.42 -10.39 3.47
C THR A 239 0.28 -8.92 3.09
N GLU A 240 -0.84 -8.57 2.46
CA GLU A 240 -1.12 -7.18 2.11
C GLU A 240 -1.20 -6.29 3.36
N ALA A 241 -1.94 -6.70 4.39
CA ALA A 241 -2.14 -5.88 5.59
C ALA A 241 -0.86 -5.72 6.43
N ARG A 242 -0.01 -6.77 6.50
CA ARG A 242 1.15 -6.79 7.42
C ARG A 242 2.50 -6.55 6.73
N VAL A 243 2.60 -6.79 5.42
CA VAL A 243 3.85 -6.63 4.65
C VAL A 243 3.68 -5.58 3.55
N ASP A 244 2.80 -5.83 2.57
CA ASP A 244 2.76 -5.01 1.36
C ASP A 244 2.35 -3.55 1.67
N HIS A 245 1.23 -3.33 2.36
CA HIS A 245 0.73 -1.98 2.64
C HIS A 245 1.67 -1.14 3.53
N PRO A 246 2.23 -1.68 4.65
CA PRO A 246 3.25 -0.97 5.42
C PRO A 246 4.50 -0.64 4.60
N MET A 247 4.96 -1.58 3.75
CA MET A 247 6.16 -1.38 2.95
C MET A 247 5.91 -0.40 1.79
N ILE A 248 4.74 -0.41 1.16
CA ILE A 248 4.33 0.60 0.18
C ILE A 248 4.33 1.99 0.83
N ALA A 249 3.74 2.13 2.02
CA ALA A 249 3.71 3.40 2.74
C ALA A 249 5.13 3.89 3.10
N LEU A 250 5.98 3.01 3.63
CA LEU A 250 7.37 3.34 3.97
C LEU A 250 8.21 3.67 2.72
N SER A 251 8.06 2.93 1.62
CA SER A 251 8.83 3.14 0.39
C SER A 251 8.53 4.48 -0.30
N SER A 252 7.39 5.09 0.01
CA SER A 252 7.06 6.42 -0.47
C SER A 252 7.89 7.53 0.17
N LEU A 253 8.43 7.29 1.38
CA LEU A 253 9.21 8.29 2.12
C LEU A 253 10.63 8.40 1.54
N PRO A 254 11.15 9.61 1.30
CA PRO A 254 12.51 9.80 0.74
C PRO A 254 13.62 9.31 1.68
N GLU A 255 13.33 9.20 2.97
CA GLU A 255 14.26 8.70 4.00
C GLU A 255 14.34 7.17 4.05
N VAL A 256 13.60 6.44 3.21
CA VAL A 256 13.54 4.97 3.27
C VAL A 256 13.91 4.33 1.94
N THR A 257 14.80 3.36 1.99
CA THR A 257 15.00 2.38 0.92
C THR A 257 14.35 1.07 1.33
N ALA A 258 13.27 0.69 0.65
CA ALA A 258 12.47 -0.47 1.02
C ALA A 258 12.51 -1.57 -0.05
N VAL A 259 12.65 -2.83 0.39
CA VAL A 259 12.48 -4.03 -0.45
C VAL A 259 11.67 -5.06 0.31
N TRP A 260 10.76 -5.77 -0.37
CA TRP A 260 9.99 -6.82 0.29
C TRP A 260 9.52 -7.90 -0.69
N SER A 261 9.25 -9.08 -0.13
CA SER A 261 8.70 -10.21 -0.86
C SER A 261 7.85 -11.08 0.06
N ALA A 262 6.88 -11.77 -0.52
CA ALA A 262 6.22 -12.90 0.12
C ALA A 262 6.88 -14.20 -0.39
N GLY A 263 7.71 -14.83 0.43
CA GLY A 263 8.60 -15.93 0.08
C GLY A 263 10.05 -15.46 0.04
N ASP A 264 10.83 -15.95 -0.93
CA ASP A 264 12.25 -15.62 -1.03
C ASP A 264 12.51 -14.13 -1.21
N LEU A 265 13.40 -13.58 -0.43
CA LEU A 265 13.84 -12.19 -0.49
C LEU A 265 15.29 -12.11 -0.97
N SER A 266 15.49 -11.42 -2.09
CA SER A 266 16.83 -11.07 -2.58
C SER A 266 17.18 -9.64 -2.17
N LEU A 267 18.13 -9.46 -1.29
CA LEU A 267 18.62 -8.15 -0.89
C LEU A 267 19.57 -7.60 -1.98
N PRO A 268 19.36 -6.36 -2.48
CA PRO A 268 20.31 -5.72 -3.38
C PRO A 268 21.71 -5.62 -2.75
N LYS A 269 22.75 -5.87 -3.54
CA LYS A 269 24.15 -5.86 -3.04
C LYS A 269 24.56 -4.51 -2.47
N GLU A 270 24.01 -3.44 -3.02
CA GLU A 270 24.29 -2.05 -2.64
C GLU A 270 23.48 -1.59 -1.42
N MET A 271 22.53 -2.41 -0.96
CA MET A 271 21.67 -2.05 0.16
C MET A 271 22.47 -2.11 1.46
N THR A 272 22.60 -0.96 2.13
CA THR A 272 23.24 -0.88 3.44
C THR A 272 22.40 -1.63 4.48
N PRO A 273 23.03 -2.31 5.48
CA PRO A 273 22.28 -2.97 6.54
C PRO A 273 21.37 -1.99 7.31
N GLY A 274 20.18 -2.46 7.59
CA GLY A 274 19.15 -1.73 8.30
C GLY A 274 18.26 -2.68 9.11
N VAL A 275 16.94 -2.62 8.91
CA VAL A 275 15.96 -3.49 9.57
C VAL A 275 15.46 -4.55 8.60
N LEU A 276 15.44 -5.82 9.03
CA LEU A 276 14.79 -6.93 8.32
C LEU A 276 13.60 -7.42 9.12
N VAL A 277 12.41 -7.24 8.55
CA VAL A 277 11.14 -7.69 9.13
C VAL A 277 10.81 -9.09 8.63
N LEU A 278 10.58 -10.02 9.54
CA LEU A 278 10.32 -11.44 9.29
C LEU A 278 8.86 -11.75 9.65
N HIS A 279 7.95 -11.61 8.68
CA HIS A 279 6.53 -11.85 8.90
C HIS A 279 6.20 -13.34 8.91
N ARG A 280 5.73 -13.84 10.06
CA ARG A 280 5.34 -15.24 10.30
C ARG A 280 6.45 -16.26 9.98
N GLN A 281 7.72 -15.86 9.96
CA GLN A 281 8.83 -16.79 9.77
C GLN A 281 8.97 -17.67 11.00
N LEU A 282 8.94 -18.99 10.79
CA LEU A 282 8.92 -19.96 11.88
C LEU A 282 10.30 -20.10 12.55
N MET A 283 11.38 -19.85 11.81
CA MET A 283 12.79 -19.98 12.27
C MET A 283 13.06 -21.36 12.89
N ALA A 284 12.43 -22.40 12.33
CA ALA A 284 12.59 -23.77 12.78
C ALA A 284 13.72 -24.52 12.06
N GLU A 285 14.14 -24.04 10.87
CA GLU A 285 15.17 -24.68 10.04
C GLU A 285 16.55 -24.13 10.37
N PRO A 286 17.54 -25.01 10.70
CA PRO A 286 18.90 -24.57 11.04
C PRO A 286 19.55 -23.70 9.96
N ALA A 287 19.46 -24.09 8.68
CA ALA A 287 20.03 -23.33 7.57
C ALA A 287 19.45 -21.92 7.45
N PHE A 288 18.15 -21.74 7.74
CA PHE A 288 17.51 -20.42 7.76
C PHE A 288 18.08 -19.58 8.92
N ASN A 289 18.23 -20.18 10.09
CA ASN A 289 18.77 -19.49 11.28
C ASN A 289 20.23 -19.07 11.05
N GLU A 290 21.06 -19.92 10.45
CA GLU A 290 22.44 -19.58 10.06
C GLU A 290 22.48 -18.41 9.07
N ALA A 291 21.58 -18.37 8.09
CA ALA A 291 21.47 -17.25 7.16
C ALA A 291 21.08 -15.94 7.89
N MET A 292 20.17 -16.00 8.88
CA MET A 292 19.81 -14.84 9.70
C MET A 292 20.97 -14.37 10.56
N GLU A 293 21.73 -15.27 11.19
CA GLU A 293 22.96 -14.92 11.93
C GLU A 293 24.01 -14.25 11.03
N ALA A 294 24.17 -14.74 9.79
CA ALA A 294 25.07 -14.10 8.83
C ALA A 294 24.61 -12.66 8.45
N LEU A 295 23.32 -12.41 8.42
CA LEU A 295 22.78 -11.06 8.21
C LEU A 295 23.00 -10.16 9.42
N VAL A 296 22.81 -10.68 10.64
CA VAL A 296 23.13 -9.96 11.88
C VAL A 296 24.60 -9.57 11.92
N ALA A 297 25.51 -10.51 11.59
CA ALA A 297 26.96 -10.25 11.51
C ALA A 297 27.30 -9.17 10.47
N LYS A 298 26.55 -9.07 9.37
CA LYS A 298 26.66 -7.99 8.37
C LYS A 298 26.06 -6.66 8.81
N GLY A 299 25.38 -6.61 9.94
CA GLY A 299 24.84 -5.38 10.49
C GLY A 299 23.32 -5.22 10.40
N TRP A 300 22.56 -6.22 9.97
CA TRP A 300 21.10 -6.19 9.96
C TRP A 300 20.50 -6.31 11.37
N THR A 301 19.39 -5.61 11.62
CA THR A 301 18.58 -5.76 12.83
C THR A 301 17.32 -6.56 12.47
N LEU A 302 17.15 -7.73 13.11
CA LEU A 302 16.01 -8.62 12.83
C LEU A 302 14.82 -8.22 13.68
N VAL A 303 13.65 -8.14 13.05
CA VAL A 303 12.34 -7.89 13.70
C VAL A 303 11.38 -8.98 13.26
N ALA A 304 10.87 -9.78 14.20
CA ALA A 304 9.77 -10.68 13.88
C ALA A 304 8.45 -9.88 13.81
N GLU A 305 7.56 -10.30 12.91
CA GLU A 305 6.22 -9.72 12.79
C GLU A 305 5.19 -10.84 12.89
N ILE A 306 4.24 -10.75 13.83
CA ILE A 306 3.19 -11.74 14.03
C ILE A 306 1.83 -11.06 14.29
N ASP A 307 0.78 -11.59 13.64
CA ASP A 307 -0.60 -11.08 13.68
C ASP A 307 -1.61 -12.19 14.03
N ASP A 308 -1.12 -13.33 14.53
CA ASP A 308 -1.91 -14.48 14.88
C ASP A 308 -1.44 -15.10 16.19
N ASP A 309 -2.24 -15.98 16.80
CA ASP A 309 -1.89 -16.71 18.01
C ASP A 309 -0.67 -17.62 17.75
N PRO A 310 0.49 -17.38 18.39
CA PRO A 310 1.68 -18.19 18.18
C PRO A 310 1.52 -19.63 18.66
N TYR A 311 0.64 -19.88 19.64
CA TYR A 311 0.38 -21.23 20.13
C TYR A 311 -0.45 -22.09 19.16
N HIS A 312 -1.10 -21.45 18.19
CA HIS A 312 -1.81 -22.16 17.12
C HIS A 312 -0.89 -22.84 16.11
N TRP A 313 0.41 -22.50 16.11
CA TRP A 313 1.41 -22.99 15.19
C TRP A 313 2.36 -23.95 15.92
N PRO A 314 2.24 -25.30 15.73
CA PRO A 314 3.07 -26.28 16.44
C PRO A 314 4.58 -26.00 16.30
N GLN A 315 5.02 -25.53 15.14
CA GLN A 315 6.42 -25.25 14.86
C GLN A 315 7.02 -24.13 15.76
N PHE A 316 6.22 -23.14 16.16
CA PHE A 316 6.69 -22.15 17.15
C PHE A 316 6.90 -22.80 18.52
N VAL A 317 5.98 -23.69 18.92
CA VAL A 317 6.08 -24.39 20.20
C VAL A 317 7.26 -25.37 20.20
N GLU A 318 7.40 -26.18 19.15
CA GLU A 318 8.47 -27.16 18.98
C GLU A 318 9.87 -26.51 18.94
N SER A 319 10.00 -25.30 18.39
CA SER A 319 11.25 -24.52 18.39
C SER A 319 11.43 -23.67 19.63
N ASP A 320 10.65 -23.89 20.70
CA ASP A 320 10.66 -23.07 21.93
C ASP A 320 10.57 -21.57 21.61
N PHE A 321 9.71 -21.22 20.65
CA PHE A 321 9.48 -19.84 20.23
C PHE A 321 10.75 -19.09 19.77
N TYR A 322 11.73 -19.79 19.19
CA TYR A 322 12.98 -19.21 18.71
C TYR A 322 12.75 -18.04 17.77
N ALA A 323 11.71 -18.07 16.96
CA ALA A 323 11.33 -16.98 16.05
C ALA A 323 11.16 -15.62 16.76
N PHE A 324 10.80 -15.62 18.05
CA PHE A 324 10.68 -14.41 18.85
C PHE A 324 11.89 -14.18 19.76
N LYS A 325 12.49 -15.24 20.30
CA LYS A 325 13.68 -15.16 21.16
C LYS A 325 14.93 -14.80 20.36
N GLY A 326 15.07 -15.31 19.14
CA GLY A 326 16.24 -15.17 18.26
C GLY A 326 16.29 -13.86 17.44
N VAL A 327 15.42 -12.91 17.71
CA VAL A 327 15.38 -11.60 17.01
C VAL A 327 15.57 -10.44 17.98
N HIS A 328 15.89 -9.26 17.47
CA HIS A 328 16.14 -8.07 18.29
C HIS A 328 14.86 -7.51 18.91
N ALA A 329 13.78 -7.48 18.12
CA ALA A 329 12.47 -6.98 18.54
C ALA A 329 11.35 -7.75 17.83
N VAL A 330 10.11 -7.58 18.30
CA VAL A 330 8.91 -8.16 17.70
C VAL A 330 7.88 -7.06 17.47
N THR A 331 7.23 -7.07 16.34
CA THR A 331 6.05 -6.24 16.07
C THR A 331 4.80 -7.10 15.98
N VAL A 332 3.70 -6.60 16.53
CA VAL A 332 2.42 -7.33 16.62
C VAL A 332 1.27 -6.44 16.19
N SER A 333 0.09 -7.06 15.95
CA SER A 333 -1.10 -6.34 15.49
C SER A 333 -2.03 -5.86 16.62
N THR A 334 -1.87 -6.36 17.86
CA THR A 334 -2.77 -6.06 18.97
C THR A 334 -2.03 -6.07 20.31
N GLU A 335 -2.55 -5.36 21.31
CA GLU A 335 -2.03 -5.37 22.69
C GLU A 335 -2.07 -6.78 23.31
N HIS A 336 -3.13 -7.53 23.04
CA HIS A 336 -3.24 -8.92 23.54
C HIS A 336 -2.12 -9.83 23.01
N LEU A 337 -1.72 -9.66 21.75
CA LEU A 337 -0.54 -10.35 21.22
C LEU A 337 0.75 -9.83 21.84
N ALA A 338 0.86 -8.53 22.11
CA ALA A 338 2.04 -7.98 22.78
C ALA A 338 2.26 -8.61 24.15
N GLU A 339 1.21 -8.70 24.99
CA GLU A 339 1.25 -9.38 26.29
C GLU A 339 1.69 -10.85 26.17
N THR A 340 1.25 -11.52 25.12
CA THR A 340 1.63 -12.92 24.86
C THR A 340 3.10 -13.04 24.45
N ILE A 341 3.57 -12.18 23.53
CA ILE A 341 4.92 -12.22 22.96
C ILE A 341 5.98 -11.71 23.94
N GLN A 342 5.64 -10.78 24.84
CA GLN A 342 6.55 -10.26 25.87
C GLN A 342 7.15 -11.35 26.77
N LYS A 343 6.48 -12.50 26.87
CA LYS A 343 7.03 -13.69 27.56
C LYS A 343 8.28 -14.26 26.90
N PHE A 344 8.48 -14.01 25.61
CA PHE A 344 9.58 -14.53 24.80
C PHE A 344 10.59 -13.43 24.45
N ASN A 345 10.13 -12.20 24.24
CA ASN A 345 10.97 -11.06 23.90
C ASN A 345 10.36 -9.79 24.52
N PRO A 346 11.10 -9.08 25.41
CA PRO A 346 10.57 -7.88 26.05
C PRO A 346 10.43 -6.68 25.09
N ASN A 347 11.12 -6.71 23.95
CA ASN A 347 11.12 -5.62 22.97
C ASN A 347 9.98 -5.81 21.96
N VAL A 348 8.75 -5.51 22.38
CA VAL A 348 7.55 -5.66 21.57
C VAL A 348 6.93 -4.30 21.28
N GLU A 349 6.55 -4.06 20.03
CA GLU A 349 5.83 -2.86 19.59
C GLU A 349 4.53 -3.24 18.89
N VAL A 350 3.46 -2.50 19.17
CA VAL A 350 2.15 -2.73 18.55
C VAL A 350 1.95 -1.79 17.35
N PHE A 351 1.88 -2.38 16.15
CA PHE A 351 1.41 -1.69 14.98
C PHE A 351 0.07 -2.27 14.55
N GLU A 352 -1.00 -1.63 14.97
CA GLU A 352 -2.35 -2.04 14.58
C GLU A 352 -2.51 -2.10 13.06
N ASN A 353 -3.44 -2.92 12.58
CA ASN A 353 -3.78 -2.92 11.16
C ASN A 353 -4.31 -1.55 10.73
N ALA A 354 -3.96 -1.14 9.52
CA ALA A 354 -4.34 0.14 8.95
C ALA A 354 -4.76 0.00 7.48
N ILE A 355 -5.47 0.98 6.98
CA ILE A 355 -5.93 1.07 5.60
C ILE A 355 -4.92 1.87 4.79
N LEU A 356 -4.49 1.35 3.64
CA LEU A 356 -3.57 2.05 2.75
C LEU A 356 -4.30 3.13 1.94
N SER A 357 -5.49 2.81 1.44
CA SER A 357 -6.27 3.69 0.57
C SER A 357 -7.76 3.46 0.81
N ILE A 358 -8.53 4.53 0.91
CA ILE A 358 -9.99 4.47 1.00
C ILE A 358 -10.52 4.09 -0.39
N PRO A 359 -11.29 3.00 -0.52
CA PRO A 359 -11.80 2.58 -1.80
C PRO A 359 -12.85 3.58 -2.32
N TYR A 360 -12.89 3.73 -3.63
CA TYR A 360 -13.99 4.43 -4.27
C TYR A 360 -15.28 3.63 -4.07
N ARG A 361 -16.31 4.30 -3.55
CA ARG A 361 -17.65 3.72 -3.41
C ARG A 361 -18.52 4.21 -4.55
N GLU A 362 -18.90 3.31 -5.44
CA GLU A 362 -19.96 3.56 -6.38
C GLU A 362 -21.31 3.42 -5.68
N ILE A 363 -22.07 4.50 -5.61
CA ILE A 363 -23.44 4.46 -5.06
C ILE A 363 -24.29 3.62 -6.02
N SER A 364 -24.60 2.41 -5.61
CA SER A 364 -25.41 1.50 -6.40
C SER A 364 -26.79 2.10 -6.65
N LYS A 365 -27.21 2.10 -7.91
CA LYS A 365 -28.58 2.40 -8.30
C LYS A 365 -29.53 1.22 -8.05
N ASN A 366 -29.02 0.15 -7.42
CA ASN A 366 -29.79 -1.05 -7.12
C ASN A 366 -30.91 -0.74 -6.13
N GLN A 367 -32.06 -1.35 -6.35
CA GLN A 367 -33.20 -1.23 -5.46
C GLN A 367 -33.05 -2.04 -4.17
N LYS A 368 -32.12 -3.02 -4.13
CA LYS A 368 -31.88 -3.90 -2.97
C LYS A 368 -30.61 -3.51 -2.21
N LEU A 369 -30.69 -3.57 -0.87
CA LEU A 369 -29.51 -3.44 0.00
C LEU A 369 -28.64 -4.70 -0.09
N ARG A 370 -27.35 -4.51 -0.22
CA ARG A 370 -26.36 -5.58 -0.35
C ARG A 370 -25.77 -5.91 1.02
N VAL A 371 -26.03 -7.14 1.49
CA VAL A 371 -25.51 -7.65 2.76
C VAL A 371 -24.27 -8.49 2.48
N PHE A 372 -23.14 -8.03 2.97
CA PHE A 372 -21.83 -8.65 2.76
C PHE A 372 -21.51 -9.67 3.84
N PHE A 373 -20.98 -10.81 3.43
CA PHE A 373 -20.27 -11.76 4.28
C PHE A 373 -18.98 -12.21 3.59
N GLY A 374 -17.83 -11.99 4.20
CA GLY A 374 -16.52 -12.36 3.64
C GLY A 374 -15.60 -12.97 4.69
N ALA A 375 -15.40 -14.29 4.61
CA ALA A 375 -14.59 -15.01 5.58
C ALA A 375 -13.98 -16.29 4.97
N LEU A 376 -12.89 -16.78 5.59
CA LEU A 376 -12.28 -18.07 5.30
C LEU A 376 -12.24 -18.89 6.58
N ASN A 377 -12.66 -20.17 6.52
CA ASN A 377 -12.61 -21.11 7.64
C ASN A 377 -13.31 -20.59 8.91
N ARG A 378 -14.50 -19.96 8.75
CA ARG A 378 -15.23 -19.30 9.84
C ARG A 378 -16.58 -19.95 10.15
N LYS A 379 -16.78 -21.21 9.75
CA LYS A 379 -18.04 -21.94 9.96
C LYS A 379 -18.50 -21.90 11.43
N ALA A 380 -17.59 -22.16 12.38
CA ALA A 380 -17.90 -22.13 13.80
C ALA A 380 -18.37 -20.74 14.26
N ASP A 381 -17.91 -19.66 13.61
CA ASP A 381 -18.27 -18.30 14.00
C ASP A 381 -19.66 -17.90 13.48
N TRP A 382 -20.06 -18.33 12.28
CA TRP A 382 -21.35 -17.95 11.69
C TRP A 382 -22.47 -18.99 11.89
N GLN A 383 -22.14 -20.25 12.10
CA GLN A 383 -23.14 -21.31 12.25
C GLN A 383 -24.17 -21.06 13.36
N PRO A 384 -23.81 -20.50 14.53
CA PRO A 384 -24.79 -20.20 15.59
C PRO A 384 -25.84 -19.16 15.20
N ILE A 385 -25.54 -18.29 14.23
CA ILE A 385 -26.41 -17.16 13.85
C ILE A 385 -27.16 -17.38 12.55
N ILE A 386 -26.85 -18.44 11.79
CA ILE A 386 -27.34 -18.61 10.42
C ILE A 386 -28.87 -18.66 10.32
N GLU A 387 -29.54 -19.30 11.28
CA GLU A 387 -31.01 -19.41 11.26
C GLU A 387 -31.68 -18.03 11.44
N SER A 388 -31.11 -17.19 12.30
CA SER A 388 -31.59 -15.80 12.46
C SER A 388 -31.37 -14.97 11.19
N VAL A 389 -30.21 -15.14 10.52
CA VAL A 389 -29.92 -14.49 9.25
C VAL A 389 -30.88 -14.96 8.15
N LYS A 390 -31.13 -16.26 8.05
CA LYS A 390 -32.12 -16.83 7.09
C LYS A 390 -33.51 -16.26 7.29
N GLN A 391 -33.95 -16.18 8.52
CA GLN A 391 -35.29 -15.64 8.82
C GLN A 391 -35.43 -14.20 8.34
N VAL A 392 -34.44 -13.34 8.66
CA VAL A 392 -34.45 -11.95 8.17
C VAL A 392 -34.37 -11.88 6.66
N ALA A 393 -33.57 -12.76 6.03
CA ALA A 393 -33.43 -12.85 4.60
C ALA A 393 -34.76 -13.15 3.91
N LEU A 394 -35.50 -14.13 4.42
CA LEU A 394 -36.83 -14.51 3.90
C LEU A 394 -37.87 -13.41 4.10
N GLU A 395 -37.91 -12.79 5.28
CA GLU A 395 -38.84 -11.69 5.61
C GLU A 395 -38.59 -10.45 4.75
N ASN A 396 -37.35 -10.24 4.25
CA ASN A 396 -36.95 -9.03 3.51
C ASN A 396 -36.39 -9.34 2.12
N LYS A 397 -36.74 -10.48 1.50
CA LYS A 397 -36.17 -10.97 0.23
C LYS A 397 -36.28 -10.00 -0.95
N GLU A 398 -37.26 -9.09 -0.93
CA GLU A 398 -37.42 -8.07 -1.95
C GLU A 398 -36.55 -6.84 -1.69
N ALA A 399 -36.10 -6.63 -0.45
CA ALA A 399 -35.35 -5.44 -0.02
C ALA A 399 -33.84 -5.70 0.07
N ILE A 400 -33.40 -6.97 0.19
CA ILE A 400 -31.98 -7.30 0.37
C ILE A 400 -31.50 -8.36 -0.61
N GLU A 401 -30.20 -8.35 -0.86
CA GLU A 401 -29.44 -9.42 -1.52
C GLU A 401 -28.15 -9.71 -0.75
N PHE A 402 -27.67 -10.93 -0.82
CA PHE A 402 -26.41 -11.29 -0.16
C PHE A 402 -25.24 -11.33 -1.14
N VAL A 403 -24.10 -10.80 -0.69
CA VAL A 403 -22.81 -10.89 -1.37
C VAL A 403 -21.85 -11.67 -0.48
N VAL A 404 -21.52 -12.88 -0.89
CA VAL A 404 -20.67 -13.78 -0.12
C VAL A 404 -19.33 -13.95 -0.82
N VAL A 405 -18.25 -13.70 -0.07
CA VAL A 405 -16.89 -13.85 -0.58
C VAL A 405 -16.16 -14.92 0.22
N HIS A 406 -15.52 -15.86 -0.45
CA HIS A 406 -14.73 -16.99 0.05
C HIS A 406 -15.53 -18.14 0.68
N ASP A 407 -16.53 -17.90 1.52
CA ASP A 407 -17.22 -18.92 2.30
C ASP A 407 -18.42 -19.52 1.53
N LYS A 408 -18.15 -20.59 0.79
CA LYS A 408 -19.18 -21.30 0.02
C LYS A 408 -20.24 -21.95 0.91
N GLU A 409 -19.86 -22.43 2.10
CA GLU A 409 -20.82 -23.09 3.02
C GLU A 409 -21.83 -22.07 3.58
N PHE A 410 -21.40 -20.84 3.88
CA PHE A 410 -22.31 -19.76 4.26
C PHE A 410 -23.27 -19.43 3.12
N TYR A 411 -22.75 -19.31 1.88
CA TYR A 411 -23.58 -19.05 0.70
C TYR A 411 -24.63 -20.15 0.49
N ASP A 412 -24.24 -21.44 0.59
CA ASP A 412 -25.13 -22.57 0.41
C ASP A 412 -26.16 -22.68 1.55
N ALA A 413 -25.82 -22.20 2.73
CA ALA A 413 -26.75 -22.16 3.86
C ALA A 413 -27.87 -21.13 3.69
N LEU A 414 -27.68 -20.09 2.87
CA LEU A 414 -28.71 -19.08 2.61
C LEU A 414 -29.85 -19.63 1.74
N PRO A 415 -31.12 -19.19 1.94
CA PRO A 415 -32.27 -19.67 1.18
C PRO A 415 -32.13 -19.36 -0.33
N ASP A 416 -32.50 -20.31 -1.20
CA ASP A 416 -32.45 -20.12 -2.65
C ASP A 416 -33.46 -19.10 -3.18
N SER A 417 -34.50 -18.82 -2.41
CA SER A 417 -35.51 -17.79 -2.74
C SER A 417 -35.04 -16.36 -2.48
N VAL A 418 -33.85 -16.17 -1.91
CA VAL A 418 -33.24 -14.87 -1.64
C VAL A 418 -32.14 -14.61 -2.67
N ALA A 419 -32.10 -13.42 -3.22
CA ALA A 419 -31.04 -13.03 -4.14
C ALA A 419 -29.67 -13.10 -3.46
N LYS A 420 -28.73 -13.83 -4.05
CA LYS A 420 -27.39 -14.04 -3.50
C LYS A 420 -26.35 -14.22 -4.60
N THR A 421 -25.17 -13.63 -4.39
CA THR A 421 -24.02 -13.73 -5.29
C THR A 421 -22.83 -14.30 -4.53
N PHE A 422 -22.11 -15.23 -5.16
CA PHE A 422 -20.89 -15.83 -4.60
C PHE A 422 -19.66 -15.44 -5.39
N PHE A 423 -18.62 -15.04 -4.67
CA PHE A 423 -17.28 -14.85 -5.21
C PHE A 423 -16.31 -15.83 -4.56
N PRO A 424 -15.52 -16.58 -5.34
CA PRO A 424 -14.46 -17.42 -4.81
C PRO A 424 -13.34 -16.56 -4.20
N THR A 425 -12.20 -17.16 -3.90
CA THR A 425 -11.04 -16.40 -3.39
C THR A 425 -10.67 -15.26 -4.32
N LEU A 426 -10.71 -14.04 -3.79
CA LEU A 426 -10.37 -12.80 -4.49
C LEU A 426 -9.03 -12.24 -3.99
N GLY A 427 -8.26 -11.63 -4.88
CA GLY A 427 -7.16 -10.74 -4.46
C GLY A 427 -7.71 -9.49 -3.77
N ILE A 428 -6.89 -8.85 -2.93
CA ILE A 428 -7.32 -7.75 -2.05
C ILE A 428 -8.00 -6.60 -2.80
N GLN A 429 -7.50 -6.21 -3.95
CA GLN A 429 -8.09 -5.14 -4.75
C GLN A 429 -9.54 -5.48 -5.14
N LYS A 430 -9.77 -6.67 -5.71
CA LYS A 430 -11.10 -7.10 -6.13
C LYS A 430 -12.04 -7.34 -4.94
N TYR A 431 -11.51 -7.87 -3.84
CA TYR A 431 -12.24 -7.99 -2.57
C TYR A 431 -12.74 -6.62 -2.08
N THR A 432 -11.88 -5.62 -2.07
CA THR A 432 -12.20 -4.26 -1.64
C THR A 432 -13.22 -3.58 -2.58
N GLU A 433 -13.08 -3.78 -3.90
CA GLU A 433 -14.05 -3.30 -4.89
C GLU A 433 -15.44 -3.91 -4.66
N VAL A 434 -15.52 -5.24 -4.44
CA VAL A 434 -16.79 -5.93 -4.15
C VAL A 434 -17.37 -5.45 -2.82
N LEU A 435 -16.57 -5.32 -1.76
CA LEU A 435 -17.00 -4.81 -0.47
C LEU A 435 -17.57 -3.40 -0.59
N ALA A 436 -16.92 -2.51 -1.34
CA ALA A 436 -17.37 -1.13 -1.53
C ALA A 436 -18.72 -0.99 -2.29
N THR A 437 -19.21 -2.08 -2.88
CA THR A 437 -20.58 -2.12 -3.47
C THR A 437 -21.66 -2.54 -2.48
N CYS A 438 -21.32 -2.87 -1.24
CA CYS A 438 -22.24 -3.38 -0.22
C CYS A 438 -22.68 -2.30 0.76
N ASP A 439 -23.78 -2.56 1.48
CA ASP A 439 -24.40 -1.60 2.41
C ASP A 439 -24.29 -2.01 3.85
N ILE A 440 -24.34 -3.32 4.14
CA ILE A 440 -24.31 -3.91 5.47
C ILE A 440 -23.30 -5.06 5.46
N ALA A 441 -22.50 -5.20 6.49
CA ALA A 441 -21.58 -6.33 6.66
C ALA A 441 -21.87 -7.09 7.96
N LEU A 442 -21.78 -8.42 7.86
CA LEU A 442 -21.87 -9.34 9.01
C LEU A 442 -20.48 -9.88 9.30
N ILE A 443 -19.93 -9.59 10.50
CA ILE A 443 -18.63 -10.08 10.95
C ILE A 443 -18.72 -10.81 12.30
N PRO A 444 -19.32 -12.01 12.31
CA PRO A 444 -19.37 -12.84 13.51
C PRO A 444 -17.99 -13.37 13.86
N LEU A 445 -17.69 -13.41 15.15
CA LEU A 445 -16.46 -13.95 15.71
C LEU A 445 -16.72 -14.49 17.12
N ASN A 446 -16.59 -15.79 17.32
CA ASN A 446 -16.77 -16.42 18.62
C ASN A 446 -15.66 -16.04 19.59
N ASP A 447 -15.97 -15.99 20.88
CA ASP A 447 -14.99 -15.71 21.92
C ASP A 447 -14.20 -16.99 22.27
N THR A 448 -13.05 -17.14 21.62
CA THR A 448 -12.08 -18.21 21.88
C THR A 448 -10.68 -17.62 22.09
N PRO A 449 -9.76 -18.31 22.79
CA PRO A 449 -8.39 -17.84 22.95
C PRO A 449 -7.73 -17.47 21.62
N PHE A 450 -7.90 -18.30 20.59
CA PHE A 450 -7.40 -18.04 19.23
C PHE A 450 -7.99 -16.77 18.62
N ASN A 451 -9.31 -16.58 18.73
CA ASN A 451 -9.97 -15.41 18.15
C ASN A 451 -9.65 -14.11 18.91
N ARG A 452 -9.32 -14.17 20.18
CA ARG A 452 -8.87 -12.99 20.97
C ARG A 452 -7.53 -12.43 20.48
N CYS A 453 -6.71 -13.25 19.81
CA CYS A 453 -5.47 -12.80 19.17
C CYS A 453 -5.70 -12.07 17.84
N LYS A 454 -6.92 -12.15 17.25
CA LYS A 454 -7.25 -11.47 16.00
C LYS A 454 -7.36 -9.96 16.19
N SER A 455 -7.16 -9.23 15.11
CA SER A 455 -7.37 -7.79 15.06
C SER A 455 -8.76 -7.42 14.54
N ASP A 456 -9.07 -6.15 14.61
CA ASP A 456 -10.28 -5.54 14.07
C ASP A 456 -10.18 -5.20 12.57
N LEU A 457 -9.26 -5.82 11.81
CA LEU A 457 -9.02 -5.52 10.39
C LEU A 457 -10.30 -5.53 9.56
N LYS A 458 -11.15 -6.55 9.72
CA LYS A 458 -12.41 -6.63 8.97
C LYS A 458 -13.36 -5.46 9.25
N LEU A 459 -13.36 -4.96 10.47
CA LEU A 459 -14.16 -3.80 10.83
C LEU A 459 -13.66 -2.55 10.12
N ILE A 460 -12.35 -2.29 10.14
CA ILE A 460 -11.79 -1.10 9.48
C ILE A 460 -11.82 -1.21 7.94
N GLU A 461 -11.76 -2.41 7.36
CA GLU A 461 -12.01 -2.65 5.94
C GLU A 461 -13.44 -2.24 5.57
N CYS A 462 -14.45 -2.72 6.31
CA CYS A 462 -15.84 -2.34 6.11
C CYS A 462 -16.05 -0.83 6.31
N ALA A 463 -15.45 -0.26 7.33
CA ALA A 463 -15.54 1.18 7.63
C ALA A 463 -14.93 2.02 6.50
N SER A 464 -13.76 1.63 5.97
CA SER A 464 -13.11 2.30 4.83
C SER A 464 -13.94 2.20 3.54
N ALA A 465 -14.60 1.06 3.33
CA ALA A 465 -15.49 0.80 2.21
C ALA A 465 -16.89 1.42 2.39
N GLN A 466 -17.12 2.14 3.49
CA GLN A 466 -18.39 2.80 3.81
C GLN A 466 -19.56 1.82 3.91
N VAL A 467 -19.37 0.72 4.64
CA VAL A 467 -20.35 -0.34 4.88
C VAL A 467 -20.72 -0.36 6.36
N ALA A 468 -22.02 -0.36 6.68
CA ALA A 468 -22.50 -0.43 8.05
C ALA A 468 -22.28 -1.84 8.62
N VAL A 469 -21.83 -1.96 9.88
CA VAL A 469 -21.33 -3.22 10.43
C VAL A 469 -22.20 -3.72 11.58
N ILE A 470 -22.50 -5.03 11.53
CA ILE A 470 -22.94 -5.82 12.67
C ILE A 470 -21.81 -6.78 13.02
N CYS A 471 -21.37 -6.79 14.28
CA CYS A 471 -20.25 -7.60 14.73
C CYS A 471 -20.43 -8.20 16.12
N SER A 472 -19.68 -9.27 16.39
CA SER A 472 -19.51 -9.78 17.75
C SER A 472 -18.75 -8.79 18.63
N LYS A 473 -18.75 -8.99 19.95
CA LYS A 473 -17.96 -8.13 20.86
C LYS A 473 -16.49 -8.53 20.95
N THR A 474 -16.14 -9.77 20.69
CA THR A 474 -14.84 -10.42 20.93
C THR A 474 -13.64 -9.48 20.80
N VAL A 475 -13.21 -9.13 19.57
CA VAL A 475 -12.11 -8.15 19.35
C VAL A 475 -12.64 -6.76 18.99
N TYR A 476 -13.89 -6.64 18.56
CA TYR A 476 -14.44 -5.39 18.01
C TYR A 476 -14.92 -4.42 19.11
N ALA A 477 -15.13 -4.90 20.35
CA ALA A 477 -15.52 -4.06 21.48
C ALA A 477 -14.35 -3.60 22.36
N ILE A 478 -13.10 -3.96 22.02
CA ILE A 478 -11.92 -3.57 22.79
C ILE A 478 -11.73 -2.05 22.76
N LYS A 479 -12.01 -1.41 21.63
CA LYS A 479 -11.94 0.05 21.47
C LYS A 479 -13.30 0.68 21.75
N PRO A 480 -13.39 1.58 22.76
CA PRO A 480 -14.67 2.23 23.09
C PRO A 480 -15.31 2.99 21.93
N GLU A 481 -14.50 3.56 21.05
CA GLU A 481 -14.98 4.35 19.90
C GLU A 481 -15.82 3.53 18.92
N HIS A 482 -15.57 2.21 18.83
CA HIS A 482 -16.31 1.36 17.89
C HIS A 482 -17.81 1.32 18.20
N GLN A 483 -18.21 1.44 19.48
CA GLN A 483 -19.62 1.45 19.87
C GLN A 483 -20.43 2.61 19.26
N GLU A 484 -19.76 3.64 18.76
CA GLU A 484 -20.43 4.80 18.18
C GLU A 484 -20.95 4.54 16.76
N PHE A 485 -20.43 3.48 16.08
CA PHE A 485 -20.72 3.26 14.67
C PHE A 485 -20.96 1.79 14.29
N VAL A 486 -20.90 0.84 15.24
CA VAL A 486 -21.27 -0.56 14.96
C VAL A 486 -22.49 -0.97 15.75
N LEU A 487 -23.19 -2.01 15.29
CA LEU A 487 -24.16 -2.73 16.12
C LEU A 487 -23.52 -4.02 16.61
N TYR A 488 -23.41 -4.16 17.93
CA TYR A 488 -22.94 -5.39 18.57
C TYR A 488 -24.07 -6.40 18.67
N ALA A 489 -23.75 -7.68 18.35
CA ALA A 489 -24.64 -8.81 18.52
C ALA A 489 -23.90 -9.96 19.21
N THR A 490 -24.54 -10.56 20.22
CA THR A 490 -23.97 -11.65 21.03
C THR A 490 -24.84 -12.92 20.95
N SER A 491 -26.15 -12.76 20.85
CA SER A 491 -27.09 -13.87 20.70
C SER A 491 -27.67 -13.91 19.27
N PRO A 492 -28.20 -15.07 18.81
CA PRO A 492 -28.92 -15.14 17.54
C PRO A 492 -30.04 -14.10 17.41
N GLN A 493 -30.73 -13.76 18.52
CA GLN A 493 -31.74 -12.72 18.53
C GLN A 493 -31.15 -11.32 18.28
N ASP A 494 -29.99 -11.01 18.91
CA ASP A 494 -29.32 -9.71 18.69
C ASP A 494 -28.94 -9.54 17.20
N TRP A 495 -28.43 -10.61 16.57
CA TRP A 495 -28.10 -10.60 15.13
C TRP A 495 -29.31 -10.33 14.27
N ARG A 496 -30.45 -10.98 14.60
CA ARG A 496 -31.72 -10.73 13.91
C ARG A 496 -32.15 -9.27 14.04
N ASP A 497 -32.20 -8.76 15.26
CA ASP A 497 -32.70 -7.40 15.56
C ASP A 497 -31.79 -6.33 14.96
N ALA A 498 -30.45 -6.51 15.04
CA ALA A 498 -29.47 -5.61 14.45
C ALA A 498 -29.59 -5.58 12.90
N LEU A 499 -29.77 -6.74 12.27
CA LEU A 499 -29.92 -6.81 10.82
C LEU A 499 -31.23 -6.15 10.35
N ILE A 500 -32.36 -6.43 11.03
CA ILE A 500 -33.65 -5.77 10.75
C ILE A 500 -33.51 -4.25 10.92
N LYS A 501 -32.84 -3.81 11.98
CA LYS A 501 -32.64 -2.39 12.27
C LYS A 501 -31.87 -1.71 11.15
N LEU A 502 -30.73 -2.29 10.71
CA LEU A 502 -29.96 -1.72 9.59
C LEU A 502 -30.69 -1.82 8.24
N VAL A 503 -31.53 -2.84 8.01
CA VAL A 503 -32.34 -2.93 6.79
C VAL A 503 -33.39 -1.82 6.72
N LYS A 504 -34.06 -1.52 7.84
CA LYS A 504 -35.18 -0.58 7.89
C LYS A 504 -34.77 0.88 8.09
N ASP A 505 -33.69 1.13 8.82
CA ASP A 505 -33.26 2.48 9.22
C ASP A 505 -32.09 2.97 8.36
N SER A 506 -32.38 3.66 7.26
CA SER A 506 -31.38 4.24 6.36
C SER A 506 -30.57 5.35 7.01
N GLN A 507 -31.20 6.15 7.91
CA GLN A 507 -30.50 7.24 8.60
C GLN A 507 -29.46 6.71 9.57
N LEU A 508 -29.77 5.64 10.31
CA LEU A 508 -28.83 4.97 11.19
C LEU A 508 -27.64 4.41 10.39
N ARG A 509 -27.91 3.74 9.23
CA ARG A 509 -26.83 3.25 8.36
C ARG A 509 -25.89 4.38 7.93
N GLN A 510 -26.44 5.48 7.41
CA GLN A 510 -25.65 6.62 6.95
C GLN A 510 -24.84 7.25 8.09
N THR A 511 -25.44 7.40 9.28
CA THR A 511 -24.77 7.93 10.46
C THR A 511 -23.60 7.04 10.88
N ASN A 512 -23.81 5.72 10.94
CA ASN A 512 -22.79 4.75 11.31
C ASN A 512 -21.65 4.75 10.29
N ILE A 513 -21.96 4.73 9.00
CA ILE A 513 -20.97 4.79 7.92
C ILE A 513 -20.12 6.07 8.01
N ALA A 514 -20.75 7.23 8.21
CA ALA A 514 -20.01 8.50 8.31
C ALA A 514 -19.05 8.51 9.51
N LYS A 515 -19.49 8.06 10.68
CA LYS A 515 -18.65 7.95 11.89
C LYS A 515 -17.52 6.92 11.71
N ALA A 516 -17.82 5.76 11.12
CA ALA A 516 -16.84 4.70 10.88
C ALA A 516 -15.73 5.18 9.93
N LEU A 517 -16.10 5.86 8.83
CA LEU A 517 -15.14 6.44 7.88
C LEU A 517 -14.29 7.53 8.54
N ALA A 518 -14.90 8.41 9.35
CA ALA A 518 -14.17 9.44 10.10
C ALA A 518 -13.15 8.82 11.08
N TYR A 519 -13.53 7.75 11.79
CA TYR A 519 -12.62 6.99 12.65
C TYR A 519 -11.43 6.42 11.86
N VAL A 520 -11.67 5.77 10.71
CA VAL A 520 -10.60 5.23 9.88
C VAL A 520 -9.64 6.33 9.43
N LYS A 521 -10.18 7.43 8.89
CA LYS A 521 -9.36 8.58 8.44
C LYS A 521 -8.50 9.15 9.55
N ALA A 522 -9.05 9.32 10.75
CA ALA A 522 -8.37 9.96 11.87
C ALA A 522 -7.36 9.05 12.60
N LYS A 523 -7.53 7.70 12.55
CA LYS A 523 -6.77 6.80 13.43
C LYS A 523 -6.18 5.56 12.76
N ARG A 524 -6.70 5.12 11.61
CA ARG A 524 -6.43 3.79 11.08
C ARG A 524 -5.92 3.78 9.63
N MET A 525 -5.21 4.85 9.22
CA MET A 525 -4.58 4.96 7.91
C MET A 525 -3.06 4.76 7.99
N HIS A 526 -2.46 4.19 6.94
CA HIS A 526 -1.00 4.04 6.84
C HIS A 526 -0.25 5.37 6.77
N VAL A 527 -0.88 6.45 6.31
CA VAL A 527 -0.30 7.81 6.36
C VAL A 527 0.06 8.22 7.80
N LEU A 528 -0.69 7.75 8.79
CA LEU A 528 -0.42 8.01 10.22
C LEU A 528 0.62 7.05 10.78
N GLN A 529 0.66 5.80 10.29
CA GLN A 529 1.57 4.78 10.82
C GLN A 529 2.97 4.81 10.22
N ALA A 530 3.13 5.26 8.97
CA ALA A 530 4.44 5.23 8.31
C ALA A 530 5.51 6.04 9.05
N PRO A 531 5.23 7.28 9.55
CA PRO A 531 6.19 8.01 10.38
C PRO A 531 6.53 7.29 11.70
N LEU A 532 5.55 6.66 12.33
CA LEU A 532 5.74 5.93 13.59
C LEU A 532 6.63 4.70 13.37
N ARG A 533 6.38 3.94 12.29
CA ARG A 533 7.24 2.80 11.92
C ARG A 533 8.66 3.25 11.58
N LEU A 534 8.81 4.35 10.84
CA LEU A 534 10.13 4.89 10.51
C LEU A 534 10.89 5.28 11.78
N ALA A 535 10.25 6.00 12.70
CA ALA A 535 10.85 6.39 13.99
C ALA A 535 11.23 5.17 14.83
N TYR A 536 10.34 4.17 14.92
CA TYR A 536 10.61 2.94 15.64
C TYR A 536 11.80 2.16 15.05
N TYR A 537 11.81 1.93 13.74
CA TYR A 537 12.94 1.23 13.11
C TYR A 537 14.26 2.01 13.25
N GLY A 538 14.21 3.34 13.20
CA GLY A 538 15.36 4.20 13.50
C GLY A 538 15.88 4.01 14.92
N SER A 539 15.00 3.90 15.91
CA SER A 539 15.37 3.66 17.31
C SER A 539 16.01 2.28 17.53
N LEU A 540 15.54 1.24 16.82
CA LEU A 540 16.15 -0.09 16.87
C LEU A 540 17.59 -0.07 16.36
N ILE A 541 17.86 0.68 15.28
CA ILE A 541 19.24 0.82 14.77
C ILE A 541 20.13 1.55 15.78
N GLN A 542 19.64 2.60 16.41
CA GLN A 542 20.38 3.34 17.44
C GLN A 542 20.69 2.48 18.67
N SER A 543 19.76 1.59 19.06
CA SER A 543 19.88 0.72 20.22
C SER A 543 20.46 -0.67 19.91
N LYS A 544 20.95 -0.89 18.68
CA LYS A 544 21.29 -2.22 18.15
C LYS A 544 22.24 -3.01 19.05
N THR A 545 23.31 -2.40 19.55
CA THR A 545 24.29 -3.08 20.41
C THR A 545 23.66 -3.66 21.67
N TYR A 546 22.79 -2.89 22.30
CA TYR A 546 22.05 -3.33 23.49
C TYR A 546 21.05 -4.44 23.14
N LEU A 547 20.31 -4.30 22.05
CA LEU A 547 19.35 -5.29 21.59
C LEU A 547 20.03 -6.62 21.20
N GLU A 548 21.23 -6.57 20.60
CA GLU A 548 22.01 -7.76 20.27
C GLU A 548 22.50 -8.49 21.54
N GLN A 549 22.97 -7.76 22.54
CA GLN A 549 23.30 -8.37 23.84
C GLN A 549 22.10 -9.11 24.42
N GLN A 550 20.93 -8.48 24.50
CA GLN A 550 19.71 -9.10 25.01
C GLN A 550 19.30 -10.33 24.17
N ARG A 551 19.45 -10.26 22.85
CA ARG A 551 19.17 -11.37 21.95
C ARG A 551 20.07 -12.58 22.26
N GLN A 552 21.37 -12.37 22.43
CA GLN A 552 22.33 -13.42 22.77
C GLN A 552 22.06 -14.02 24.14
N GLU A 553 21.67 -13.23 25.12
CA GLU A 553 21.25 -13.71 26.44
C GLU A 553 20.04 -14.65 26.34
N ARG A 554 19.01 -14.30 25.54
CA ARG A 554 17.83 -15.16 25.30
C ARG A 554 18.20 -16.48 24.61
N ILE A 555 19.01 -16.44 23.57
CA ILE A 555 19.49 -17.63 22.84
C ILE A 555 20.31 -18.54 23.77
N SER A 556 21.21 -17.97 24.56
CA SER A 556 22.05 -18.72 25.50
C SER A 556 21.23 -19.39 26.61
N ALA A 557 20.09 -18.81 27.01
CA ALA A 557 19.20 -19.39 27.98
C ALA A 557 18.44 -20.63 27.44
N MET A 558 18.15 -20.68 26.15
CA MET A 558 17.51 -21.85 25.51
C MET A 558 18.41 -23.09 25.47
N GLY A 559 19.72 -22.91 25.29
CA GLY A 559 20.71 -24.03 25.29
C GLY A 559 21.02 -24.64 26.66
N LYS A 560 20.46 -24.07 27.73
CA LYS A 560 20.64 -24.51 29.12
C LYS A 560 19.41 -25.20 29.72
N ALA A 561 18.28 -25.18 29.02
CA ALA A 561 17.03 -25.85 29.37
C ALA A 561 16.87 -27.17 28.62
#